data_ba1fc1ff58e91a2164db18a4e0bf5f28
#
_entry.id   ba1fc1ff58e91a2164db18a4e0bf5f28
#
_cell.length_a   1.000
_cell.length_b   1.000
_cell.length_c   1.000
_cell.angle_alpha   90.00
_cell.angle_beta   90.00
_cell.angle_gamma   90.00
#
_symmetry.space_group_name_H-M   'P 1'
#
loop_
_entity.id
_entity.type
_entity.pdbx_description
1 polymer ?
#
loop_
_entity_poly.entity_id
_entity_poly.type
_entity_poly.pdbx_seq_one_letter_code
_entity_poly.pdbx_strand_id
1 'polypeptide(L)'
;MSIEIVVTIVASVLASSGLWQFLILKTQKKSVQTQAILALLHNEIYSISERAIDRGSISTDEFDNLTCLYNPYHDLGGNGTGEALYQKCKNMISKGE
;
A
#
# COMPACT_ATOMS: atom_id res chain seq x y z
N MET A 1 39.48 25.89 19.55
CA MET A 1 38.64 24.92 18.87
C MET A 1 39.30 24.53 17.55
N SER A 2 39.55 23.28 17.33
CA SER A 2 40.19 22.89 16.10
C SER A 2 39.23 22.95 14.94
N ILE A 3 39.75 23.19 13.74
CA ILE A 3 38.96 23.21 12.51
C ILE A 3 38.31 21.86 12.31
N GLU A 4 38.96 20.78 12.73
CA GLU A 4 38.44 19.43 12.59
C GLU A 4 37.11 19.24 13.34
N ILE A 5 37.02 19.79 14.56
CA ILE A 5 35.78 19.70 15.36
C ILE A 5 34.67 20.48 14.66
N VAL A 6 34.99 21.68 14.16
CA VAL A 6 34.03 22.51 13.44
C VAL A 6 33.51 21.80 12.19
N VAL A 7 34.44 21.22 11.41
CA VAL A 7 34.08 20.47 10.19
C VAL A 7 33.18 19.27 10.53
N THR A 8 33.54 18.55 11.60
CA THR A 8 32.73 17.40 12.03
C THR A 8 31.32 17.82 12.42
N ILE A 9 31.18 18.91 13.14
CA ILE A 9 29.86 19.42 13.57
C ILE A 9 29.05 19.83 12.35
N VAL A 10 29.65 20.57 11.43
CA VAL A 10 28.98 21.03 10.20
C VAL A 10 28.55 19.82 9.35
N ALA A 11 29.45 18.85 9.19
CA ALA A 11 29.14 17.65 8.43
C ALA A 11 27.98 16.86 9.06
N SER A 12 27.96 16.77 10.40
CA SER A 12 26.88 16.08 11.11
C SER A 12 25.54 16.79 10.92
N VAL A 13 25.52 18.12 11.00
CA VAL A 13 24.30 18.89 10.80
C VAL A 13 23.80 18.74 9.37
N LEU A 14 24.70 18.84 8.40
CA LEU A 14 24.33 18.67 6.98
C LEU A 14 23.80 17.27 6.70
N ALA A 15 24.46 16.26 7.27
CA ALA A 15 24.01 14.88 7.09
C ALA A 15 22.61 14.67 7.69
N SER A 16 22.37 15.21 8.88
CA SER A 16 21.06 15.13 9.52
C SER A 16 19.99 15.84 8.70
N SER A 17 20.29 17.06 8.23
CA SER A 17 19.36 17.82 7.42
C SER A 17 19.07 17.13 6.10
N GLY A 18 20.10 16.60 5.46
CA GLY A 18 19.94 15.88 4.21
C GLY A 18 19.10 14.62 4.37
N LEU A 19 19.34 13.88 5.45
CA LEU A 19 18.56 12.69 5.75
C LEU A 19 17.10 13.04 6.01
N TRP A 20 16.86 14.11 6.76
CA TRP A 20 15.50 14.54 7.06
C TRP A 20 14.76 14.96 5.79
N GLN A 21 15.40 15.76 4.94
CA GLN A 21 14.81 16.18 3.67
C GLN A 21 14.56 15.00 2.75
N PHE A 22 15.48 14.03 2.73
CA PHE A 22 15.31 12.82 1.95
C PHE A 22 14.08 12.04 2.43
N LEU A 23 13.90 11.92 3.75
CA LEU A 23 12.72 11.24 4.31
C LEU A 23 11.43 11.98 3.98
N ILE A 24 11.45 13.32 4.05
CA ILE A 24 10.28 14.13 3.71
C ILE A 24 9.93 13.98 2.23
N LEU A 25 10.92 14.10 1.35
CA LEU A 25 10.70 13.96 -0.09
C LEU A 25 10.22 12.56 -0.43
N LYS A 26 10.83 11.55 0.18
CA LYS A 26 10.42 10.17 -0.04
C LYS A 26 8.99 9.94 0.44
N THR A 27 8.63 10.52 1.57
CA THR A 27 7.27 10.42 2.12
C THR A 27 6.27 11.12 1.22
N GLN A 28 6.56 12.34 0.77
CA GLN A 28 5.67 13.08 -0.12
C GLN A 28 5.50 12.38 -1.46
N LYS A 29 6.62 11.94 -2.05
CA LYS A 29 6.58 11.22 -3.32
C LYS A 29 5.82 9.92 -3.17
N LYS A 30 6.07 9.20 -2.08
CA LYS A 30 5.35 7.99 -1.76
C LYS A 30 3.87 8.27 -1.57
N SER A 31 3.52 9.39 -0.94
CA SER A 31 2.12 9.76 -0.72
C SER A 31 1.37 9.91 -2.04
N VAL A 32 1.90 10.65 -3.01
CA VAL A 32 1.24 10.87 -4.30
C VAL A 32 1.18 9.58 -5.11
N GLN A 33 2.32 8.90 -5.26
CA GLN A 33 2.39 7.65 -6.00
C GLN A 33 1.59 6.56 -5.32
N THR A 34 1.69 6.47 -4.00
CA THR A 34 0.95 5.47 -3.23
C THR A 34 -0.55 5.68 -3.36
N GLN A 35 -1.01 6.92 -3.29
CA GLN A 35 -2.44 7.22 -3.46
C GLN A 35 -2.93 6.81 -4.84
N ALA A 36 -2.14 7.07 -5.88
CA ALA A 36 -2.51 6.69 -7.23
C ALA A 36 -2.59 5.17 -7.38
N ILE A 37 -1.58 4.46 -6.87
CA ILE A 37 -1.56 3.00 -6.91
C ILE A 37 -2.71 2.42 -6.08
N LEU A 38 -2.93 2.95 -4.89
CA LEU A 38 -4.03 2.50 -4.04
C LEU A 38 -5.38 2.71 -4.72
N ALA A 39 -5.56 3.82 -5.42
CA ALA A 39 -6.80 4.10 -6.14
C ALA A 39 -7.04 3.08 -7.24
N LEU A 40 -5.99 2.77 -8.00
CA LEU A 40 -6.08 1.77 -9.07
C LEU A 40 -6.37 0.37 -8.52
N LEU A 41 -5.63 -0.01 -7.47
CA LEU A 41 -5.83 -1.31 -6.82
C LEU A 41 -7.22 -1.40 -6.20
N HIS A 42 -7.66 -0.33 -5.55
CA HIS A 42 -8.99 -0.27 -4.95
C HIS A 42 -10.07 -0.49 -6.01
N ASN A 43 -9.96 0.19 -7.15
CA ASN A 43 -10.93 0.05 -8.23
C ASN A 43 -10.99 -1.37 -8.77
N GLU A 44 -9.84 -2.00 -8.94
CA GLU A 44 -9.79 -3.39 -9.42
C GLU A 44 -10.35 -4.36 -8.38
N ILE A 45 -9.95 -4.21 -7.13
CA ILE A 45 -10.46 -5.02 -6.03
C ILE A 45 -11.98 -4.87 -5.93
N TYR A 46 -12.45 -3.63 -6.02
CA TYR A 46 -13.86 -3.33 -5.95
C TYR A 46 -14.64 -3.98 -7.10
N SER A 47 -14.11 -3.84 -8.32
CA SER A 47 -14.73 -4.38 -9.51
C SER A 47 -14.87 -5.90 -9.46
N ILE A 48 -13.78 -6.59 -9.11
CA ILE A 48 -13.78 -8.05 -9.02
C ILE A 48 -14.69 -8.51 -7.89
N SER A 49 -14.59 -7.86 -6.74
CA SER A 49 -15.38 -8.23 -5.56
C SER A 49 -16.87 -8.03 -5.77
N GLU A 50 -17.27 -6.90 -6.35
CA GLU A 50 -18.68 -6.61 -6.60
C GLU A 50 -19.30 -7.61 -7.58
N ARG A 51 -18.57 -7.94 -8.64
CA ARG A 51 -19.07 -8.92 -9.60
C ARG A 51 -19.27 -10.27 -8.94
N ALA A 52 -18.33 -10.68 -8.09
CA ALA A 52 -18.43 -11.94 -7.36
C ALA A 52 -19.58 -11.92 -6.36
N ILE A 53 -19.74 -10.83 -5.64
CA ILE A 53 -20.80 -10.69 -4.63
C ILE A 53 -22.18 -10.69 -5.33
N ASP A 54 -22.32 -9.97 -6.43
CA ASP A 54 -23.57 -9.94 -7.20
C ASP A 54 -23.94 -11.32 -7.72
N ARG A 55 -22.93 -12.07 -8.17
CA ARG A 55 -23.12 -13.43 -8.67
C ARG A 55 -23.33 -14.42 -7.53
N GLY A 56 -22.88 -14.10 -6.32
CA GLY A 56 -23.00 -14.97 -5.16
C GLY A 56 -21.92 -16.04 -5.07
N SER A 57 -20.90 -15.98 -5.92
CA SER A 57 -19.81 -16.95 -5.91
C SER A 57 -18.55 -16.35 -6.51
N ILE A 58 -17.41 -16.92 -6.15
CA ILE A 58 -16.13 -16.51 -6.71
C ILE A 58 -15.31 -17.77 -6.97
N SER A 59 -14.71 -17.84 -8.17
CA SER A 59 -13.86 -18.97 -8.51
C SER A 59 -12.51 -18.85 -7.80
N THR A 60 -11.79 -19.97 -7.72
CA THR A 60 -10.47 -20.01 -7.13
C THR A 60 -9.51 -19.07 -7.89
N ASP A 61 -9.58 -19.08 -9.22
CA ASP A 61 -8.73 -18.23 -10.05
C ASP A 61 -9.04 -16.76 -9.82
N GLU A 62 -10.31 -16.40 -9.72
CA GLU A 62 -10.72 -15.03 -9.44
C GLU A 62 -10.22 -14.59 -8.06
N PHE A 63 -10.32 -15.47 -7.07
CA PHE A 63 -9.86 -15.16 -5.72
C PHE A 63 -8.34 -15.04 -5.68
N ASP A 64 -7.61 -15.91 -6.38
CA ASP A 64 -6.16 -15.80 -6.48
C ASP A 64 -5.75 -14.46 -7.07
N ASN A 65 -6.42 -14.04 -8.14
CA ASN A 65 -6.17 -12.74 -8.76
C ASN A 65 -6.49 -11.59 -7.79
N LEU A 66 -7.60 -11.72 -7.08
CA LEU A 66 -7.99 -10.74 -6.07
C LEU A 66 -6.93 -10.63 -4.96
N THR A 67 -6.40 -11.77 -4.51
CA THR A 67 -5.35 -11.81 -3.49
C THR A 67 -4.08 -11.14 -3.99
N CYS A 68 -3.71 -11.35 -5.26
CA CYS A 68 -2.55 -10.70 -5.85
C CYS A 68 -2.70 -9.18 -5.90
N LEU A 69 -3.91 -8.69 -6.03
CA LEU A 69 -4.20 -7.25 -5.99
C LEU A 69 -4.27 -6.74 -4.56
N TYR A 70 -4.85 -7.53 -3.67
CA TYR A 70 -5.07 -7.12 -2.28
C TYR A 70 -3.78 -7.03 -1.49
N ASN A 71 -2.84 -7.96 -1.69
CA ASN A 71 -1.61 -7.98 -0.91
C ASN A 71 -0.81 -6.68 -1.05
N PRO A 72 -0.49 -6.19 -2.27
CA PRO A 72 0.17 -4.88 -2.38
C PRO A 72 -0.71 -3.74 -1.88
N TYR A 73 -2.03 -3.82 -2.05
CA TYR A 73 -2.94 -2.82 -1.52
C TYR A 73 -2.82 -2.72 0.00
N HIS A 74 -2.82 -3.86 0.68
CA HIS A 74 -2.67 -3.92 2.12
C HIS A 74 -1.29 -3.42 2.56
N ASP A 75 -0.24 -3.87 1.88
CA ASP A 75 1.14 -3.50 2.21
C ASP A 75 1.39 -2.00 2.05
N LEU A 76 0.69 -1.36 1.13
CA LEU A 76 0.80 0.08 0.91
C LEU A 76 -0.07 0.89 1.88
N GLY A 77 -0.74 0.22 2.80
CA GLY A 77 -1.58 0.88 3.80
C GLY A 77 -3.04 1.00 3.42
N GLY A 78 -3.47 0.28 2.40
CA GLY A 78 -4.87 0.23 2.03
C GLY A 78 -5.70 -0.48 3.09
N ASN A 79 -6.89 0.03 3.36
CA ASN A 79 -7.78 -0.54 4.36
C ASN A 79 -9.22 -0.17 4.01
N GLY A 80 -10.14 -0.42 4.95
CA GLY A 80 -11.52 -0.03 4.79
C GLY A 80 -12.30 -0.90 3.82
N THR A 81 -12.90 -0.28 2.80
CA THR A 81 -13.80 -0.97 1.88
C THR A 81 -13.10 -2.11 1.13
N GLY A 82 -11.86 -1.89 0.68
CA GLY A 82 -11.10 -2.93 -0.02
C GLY A 82 -10.88 -4.16 0.84
N GLU A 83 -10.52 -3.95 2.09
CA GLU A 83 -10.33 -5.04 3.04
C GLU A 83 -11.64 -5.79 3.31
N ALA A 84 -12.73 -5.03 3.53
CA ALA A 84 -14.02 -5.63 3.79
C ALA A 84 -14.49 -6.48 2.61
N LEU A 85 -14.32 -6.00 1.38
CA LEU A 85 -14.68 -6.74 0.18
C LEU A 85 -13.85 -8.00 0.01
N TYR A 86 -12.54 -7.91 0.27
CA TYR A 86 -11.65 -9.06 0.22
C TYR A 86 -12.09 -10.14 1.20
N GLN A 87 -12.36 -9.74 2.45
CA GLN A 87 -12.80 -10.68 3.47
C GLN A 87 -14.13 -11.35 3.10
N LYS A 88 -15.03 -10.57 2.51
CA LYS A 88 -16.31 -11.11 2.06
C LYS A 88 -16.13 -12.17 0.97
N CYS A 89 -15.25 -11.91 0.01
CA CYS A 89 -14.93 -12.88 -1.03
C CYS A 89 -14.25 -14.12 -0.46
N LYS A 90 -13.36 -13.93 0.51
CA LYS A 90 -12.70 -15.05 1.19
C LYS A 90 -13.70 -15.95 1.87
N ASN A 91 -14.70 -15.36 2.53
CA ASN A 91 -15.75 -16.12 3.18
C ASN A 91 -16.63 -16.87 2.17
N MET A 92 -16.83 -16.29 0.98
CA MET A 92 -17.57 -16.95 -0.08
C MET A 92 -16.88 -18.24 -0.56
N ILE A 93 -15.56 -18.20 -0.70
CA ILE A 93 -14.80 -19.40 -1.05
C ILE A 93 -14.92 -20.47 0.02
N SER A 94 -14.78 -20.08 1.29
CA SER A 94 -14.89 -21.03 2.40
C SER A 94 -16.26 -21.69 2.44
N LYS A 95 -17.31 -20.97 2.08
CA LYS A 95 -18.67 -21.52 2.07
C LYS A 95 -18.95 -22.33 0.82
N GLY A 96 -18.26 -22.03 -0.28
CA GLY A 96 -18.46 -22.69 -1.56
C GLY A 96 -17.83 -24.07 -1.64
N GLU A 97 -16.96 -24.38 -0.70
CA GLU A 97 -16.38 -25.71 -0.61
C GLU A 97 -17.26 -26.60 0.23
#